data_9014390746d9f7f2db7b7e17b3c035dc
#
_entry.id   9014390746d9f7f2db7b7e17b3c035dc
#
_cell.length_a   1.000
_cell.length_b   1.000
_cell.length_c   1.000
_cell.angle_alpha   90.00
_cell.angle_beta   90.00
_cell.angle_gamma   90.00
#
_symmetry.space_group_name_H-M   'P 1'
#
loop_
_entity.id
_entity.type
_entity.pdbx_description
1 polymer ?
#
loop_
_entity_poly.entity_id
_entity_poly.type
_entity_poly.pdbx_seq_one_letter_code
_entity_poly.pdbx_strand_id
1 'polypeptide(L)'
;ITFLNPESEIKGTGIKVQDARDGKFVGAVIPHDLQRQWLQGTGPAAKPNSPIKANLRNVAYALLSGADGWMFDGEDALGQITTMSLDNQVSLKLAIARDPLFLEVAQEVSKEMNAWAQDFFGRDIISAWHAQLDFTTKIFRARGLHLDDRHIRINGESLSASIVDMTLYVVNNHKALLNAGSSIVLYLPKIQTAEEAGFWNS
;
A
#
# COMPACT_ATOMS: atom_id res chain seq x y z
N ILE A 1 16.03 -3.30 23.26
CA ILE A 1 15.05 -3.58 22.17
C ILE A 1 13.87 -4.26 22.84
N THR A 2 12.78 -3.56 22.96
CA THR A 2 11.53 -4.15 23.47
C THR A 2 10.85 -4.78 22.26
N PHE A 3 10.84 -6.07 22.16
CA PHE A 3 9.99 -6.76 21.18
C PHE A 3 8.52 -6.47 21.54
N LEU A 4 7.68 -6.43 20.52
CA LEU A 4 6.24 -6.29 20.70
C LEU A 4 5.78 -7.26 21.77
N ASN A 5 5.15 -6.73 22.81
CA ASN A 5 4.52 -7.58 23.79
C ASN A 5 3.42 -8.39 23.08
N PRO A 6 3.48 -9.73 23.04
CA PRO A 6 2.48 -10.55 22.37
C PRO A 6 1.07 -10.36 22.94
N GLU A 7 0.94 -9.77 24.12
CA GLU A 7 -0.34 -9.40 24.74
C GLU A 7 -0.82 -8.01 24.31
N SER A 8 0.02 -7.19 23.69
CA SER A 8 -0.45 -5.93 23.13
C SER A 8 -1.27 -6.21 21.90
N GLU A 9 -2.53 -5.86 21.93
CA GLU A 9 -3.36 -5.86 20.74
C GLU A 9 -2.74 -4.89 19.72
N ILE A 10 -2.30 -5.42 18.59
CA ILE A 10 -1.90 -4.61 17.45
C ILE A 10 -3.17 -4.04 16.86
N LYS A 11 -3.61 -2.93 17.39
CA LYS A 11 -4.75 -2.17 16.84
C LYS A 11 -4.21 -0.93 16.17
N GLY A 12 -4.59 -0.71 14.91
CA GLY A 12 -4.44 0.59 14.30
C GLY A 12 -5.27 1.62 15.05
N THR A 13 -4.86 2.86 14.96
CA THR A 13 -5.59 3.92 15.65
C THR A 13 -6.95 4.19 15.07
N GLY A 14 -7.16 3.86 13.77
CA GLY A 14 -8.30 4.36 13.03
C GLY A 14 -8.40 5.90 13.02
N ILE A 15 -7.38 6.59 13.53
CA ILE A 15 -7.38 8.05 13.57
C ILE A 15 -7.26 8.56 12.14
N LYS A 16 -8.32 9.20 11.71
CA LYS A 16 -8.35 9.97 10.47
C LYS A 16 -8.20 11.43 10.83
N VAL A 17 -7.22 12.10 10.23
CA VAL A 17 -7.05 13.55 10.43
C VAL A 17 -8.01 14.30 9.53
N GLN A 18 -8.77 15.19 10.14
CA GLN A 18 -9.62 16.12 9.43
C GLN A 18 -8.87 17.42 9.17
N ASP A 19 -9.04 17.98 8.00
CA ASP A 19 -8.59 19.35 7.73
C ASP A 19 -9.35 20.30 8.67
N ALA A 20 -8.61 21.10 9.41
CA ALA A 20 -9.18 22.05 10.37
C ALA A 20 -10.03 23.16 9.69
N ARG A 21 -9.89 23.35 8.37
CA ARG A 21 -10.59 24.38 7.61
C ARG A 21 -11.98 23.95 7.18
N ASP A 22 -12.18 22.71 6.78
CA ASP A 22 -13.43 22.25 6.19
C ASP A 22 -13.98 20.95 6.80
N GLY A 23 -13.27 20.39 7.78
CA GLY A 23 -13.67 19.16 8.45
C GLY A 23 -13.58 17.91 7.60
N LYS A 24 -13.07 17.98 6.37
CA LYS A 24 -12.93 16.82 5.51
C LYS A 24 -11.69 16.01 5.87
N PHE A 25 -11.75 14.72 5.64
CA PHE A 25 -10.61 13.86 5.85
C PHE A 25 -9.51 14.16 4.84
N VAL A 26 -8.32 14.48 5.35
CA VAL A 26 -7.09 14.71 4.55
C VAL A 26 -6.19 13.49 4.49
N GLY A 27 -6.65 12.36 4.97
CA GLY A 27 -5.90 11.11 4.99
C GLY A 27 -5.73 10.56 6.39
N ALA A 28 -5.16 9.35 6.48
CA ALA A 28 -4.75 8.81 7.75
C ALA A 28 -3.36 9.38 8.08
N VAL A 29 -3.26 10.13 9.15
CA VAL A 29 -1.97 10.44 9.75
C VAL A 29 -1.73 9.44 10.87
N ILE A 30 -0.59 8.78 10.83
CA ILE A 30 -0.12 7.99 11.96
C ILE A 30 0.59 8.98 12.88
N PRO A 31 0.03 9.29 14.07
CA PRO A 31 0.69 10.22 14.97
C PRO A 31 2.07 9.70 15.35
N HIS A 32 3.07 10.54 15.20
CA HIS A 32 4.47 10.17 15.40
C HIS A 32 4.75 9.72 16.84
N ASP A 33 3.98 10.23 17.79
CA ASP A 33 4.08 9.96 19.22
C ASP A 33 3.46 8.62 19.65
N LEU A 34 2.70 7.96 18.78
CA LEU A 34 2.02 6.71 19.11
C LEU A 34 2.79 5.45 18.71
N GLN A 35 4.00 5.57 18.21
CA GLN A 35 4.89 4.47 17.83
C GLN A 35 4.15 3.39 17.00
N ARG A 36 3.40 3.82 16.02
CA ARG A 36 2.59 2.93 15.20
C ARG A 36 3.46 2.09 14.29
N GLN A 37 2.97 0.91 13.98
CA GLN A 37 3.64 0.02 13.08
C GLN A 37 3.44 0.46 11.64
N TRP A 38 4.54 0.64 10.98
CA TRP A 38 4.58 1.00 9.58
C TRP A 38 5.33 -0.07 8.80
N LEU A 39 4.71 -0.59 7.76
CA LEU A 39 5.39 -1.42 6.78
C LEU A 39 5.78 -0.57 5.58
N GLN A 40 7.07 -0.44 5.36
CA GLN A 40 7.59 0.00 4.08
C GLN A 40 7.94 -1.27 3.31
N GLY A 41 7.03 -1.69 2.46
CA GLY A 41 7.17 -2.92 1.72
C GLY A 41 7.73 -2.69 0.33
N THR A 42 8.39 -3.73 -0.17
CA THR A 42 8.56 -3.91 -1.61
C THR A 42 7.19 -4.00 -2.27
N GLY A 43 7.13 -3.72 -3.56
CA GLY A 43 5.94 -4.01 -4.33
C GLY A 43 5.56 -5.50 -4.27
N PRO A 44 4.32 -5.85 -4.61
CA PRO A 44 3.86 -7.23 -4.62
C PRO A 44 4.72 -8.16 -5.49
N ALA A 45 5.16 -7.69 -6.65
CA ALA A 45 6.01 -8.45 -7.54
C ALA A 45 7.45 -8.53 -7.02
N ALA A 46 7.87 -9.72 -6.60
CA ALA A 46 9.23 -9.94 -6.11
C ALA A 46 10.27 -9.98 -7.24
N LYS A 47 9.84 -10.31 -8.46
CA LYS A 47 10.68 -10.39 -9.67
C LYS A 47 9.80 -10.20 -10.91
N PRO A 48 10.39 -9.84 -12.07
CA PRO A 48 9.65 -9.77 -13.33
C PRO A 48 8.92 -11.07 -13.63
N ASN A 49 7.70 -10.96 -14.17
CA ASN A 49 6.85 -12.09 -14.53
C ASN A 49 6.51 -13.05 -13.37
N SER A 50 6.46 -12.54 -12.15
CA SER A 50 5.96 -13.32 -11.02
C SER A 50 4.49 -13.70 -11.25
N PRO A 51 4.08 -14.94 -10.91
CA PRO A 51 2.67 -15.32 -10.99
C PRO A 51 1.79 -14.39 -10.18
N ILE A 52 0.63 -14.02 -10.72
CA ILE A 52 -0.29 -13.07 -10.06
C ILE A 52 -0.66 -13.52 -8.64
N LYS A 53 -0.93 -14.80 -8.42
CA LYS A 53 -1.24 -15.31 -7.07
C LYS A 53 -0.08 -15.10 -6.09
N ALA A 54 1.18 -15.21 -6.52
CA ALA A 54 2.33 -14.94 -5.66
C ALA A 54 2.40 -13.46 -5.27
N ASN A 55 2.13 -12.56 -6.21
CA ASN A 55 2.06 -11.12 -5.94
C ASN A 55 0.93 -10.79 -4.98
N LEU A 56 -0.26 -11.37 -5.19
CA LEU A 56 -1.41 -11.18 -4.31
C LEU A 56 -1.17 -11.73 -2.90
N ARG A 57 -0.40 -12.81 -2.74
CA ARG A 57 0.02 -13.31 -1.42
C ARG A 57 0.85 -12.27 -0.68
N ASN A 58 1.81 -11.62 -1.34
CA ASN A 58 2.61 -10.56 -0.72
C ASN A 58 1.73 -9.39 -0.25
N VAL A 59 0.75 -8.99 -1.06
CA VAL A 59 -0.24 -7.96 -0.66
C VAL A 59 -1.06 -8.42 0.53
N ALA A 60 -1.54 -9.66 0.53
CA ALA A 60 -2.34 -10.22 1.62
C ALA A 60 -1.55 -10.26 2.94
N TYR A 61 -0.29 -10.69 2.92
CA TYR A 61 0.57 -10.64 4.11
C TYR A 61 0.72 -9.21 4.65
N ALA A 62 0.94 -8.23 3.77
CA ALA A 62 1.04 -6.83 4.19
C ALA A 62 -0.24 -6.32 4.85
N LEU A 63 -1.40 -6.57 4.23
CA LEU A 63 -2.70 -6.11 4.73
C LEU A 63 -3.18 -6.87 5.96
N LEU A 64 -2.73 -8.11 6.17
CA LEU A 64 -3.09 -8.94 7.33
C LEU A 64 -2.09 -8.85 8.47
N SER A 65 -0.96 -8.15 8.28
CA SER A 65 0.10 -8.02 9.28
C SER A 65 -0.31 -7.30 10.56
N GLY A 66 -1.42 -6.57 10.56
CA GLY A 66 -1.83 -5.70 11.66
C GLY A 66 -1.10 -4.36 11.71
N ALA A 67 -0.27 -4.04 10.70
CA ALA A 67 0.37 -2.73 10.61
C ALA A 67 -0.68 -1.62 10.40
N ASP A 68 -0.45 -0.47 11.00
CA ASP A 68 -1.33 0.71 10.85
C ASP A 68 -1.25 1.32 9.46
N GLY A 69 -0.08 1.27 8.85
CA GLY A 69 0.16 1.74 7.49
C GLY A 69 1.04 0.77 6.71
N TRP A 70 0.73 0.62 5.44
CA TRP A 70 1.59 -0.06 4.48
C TRP A 70 1.89 0.90 3.34
N MET A 71 3.15 1.26 3.20
CA MET A 71 3.62 2.02 2.05
C MET A 71 4.09 1.06 0.97
N PHE A 72 3.34 1.01 -0.12
CA PHE A 72 3.79 0.43 -1.36
C PHE A 72 4.90 1.31 -1.93
N ASP A 73 6.09 0.77 -2.06
CA ASP A 73 7.26 1.52 -2.52
C ASP A 73 7.55 1.24 -4.00
N GLY A 74 7.06 2.13 -4.87
CA GLY A 74 7.32 2.08 -6.31
C GLY A 74 8.65 2.69 -6.71
N GLU A 75 9.36 3.36 -5.80
CA GLU A 75 10.61 4.05 -6.11
C GLU A 75 11.86 3.19 -5.79
N ASP A 76 12.11 2.96 -4.54
CA ASP A 76 13.39 2.34 -4.13
C ASP A 76 13.34 0.80 -4.16
N ALA A 77 12.15 0.21 -4.21
CA ALA A 77 11.98 -1.22 -4.09
C ALA A 77 11.89 -1.99 -5.41
N LEU A 78 11.67 -1.34 -6.55
CA LEU A 78 11.36 -2.01 -7.83
C LEU A 78 12.47 -2.00 -8.87
N GLY A 79 13.58 -1.34 -8.64
CA GLY A 79 14.72 -1.30 -9.56
C GLY A 79 14.42 -0.77 -10.96
N GLN A 80 13.40 0.08 -11.12
CA GLN A 80 13.02 0.72 -12.39
C GLN A 80 12.58 -0.25 -13.51
N ILE A 81 12.02 -1.39 -13.16
CA ILE A 81 11.53 -2.38 -14.13
C ILE A 81 10.05 -2.13 -14.41
N THR A 82 9.73 -1.63 -15.59
CA THR A 82 8.35 -1.25 -15.98
C THR A 82 7.36 -2.40 -15.85
N THR A 83 7.71 -3.62 -16.22
CA THR A 83 6.83 -4.78 -16.08
C THR A 83 6.47 -5.05 -14.63
N MET A 84 7.43 -4.94 -13.70
CA MET A 84 7.15 -5.07 -12.27
C MET A 84 6.25 -3.94 -11.75
N SER A 85 6.47 -2.72 -12.23
CA SER A 85 5.61 -1.59 -11.87
C SER A 85 4.16 -1.84 -12.29
N LEU A 86 3.94 -2.31 -13.52
CA LEU A 86 2.59 -2.66 -14.01
C LEU A 86 1.97 -3.85 -13.27
N ASP A 87 2.73 -4.91 -13.01
CA ASP A 87 2.27 -6.07 -12.24
C ASP A 87 1.84 -5.67 -10.83
N ASN A 88 2.55 -4.71 -10.24
CA ASN A 88 2.20 -4.17 -8.93
C ASN A 88 0.92 -3.34 -8.97
N GLN A 89 0.72 -2.52 -9.99
CA GLN A 89 -0.53 -1.77 -10.19
C GLN A 89 -1.72 -2.70 -10.33
N VAL A 90 -1.58 -3.79 -11.09
CA VAL A 90 -2.62 -4.83 -11.22
C VAL A 90 -2.91 -5.48 -9.87
N SER A 91 -1.88 -5.86 -9.12
CA SER A 91 -2.03 -6.52 -7.83
C SER A 91 -2.71 -5.61 -6.80
N LEU A 92 -2.33 -4.32 -6.77
CA LEU A 92 -2.98 -3.33 -5.91
C LEU A 92 -4.44 -3.12 -6.28
N LYS A 93 -4.74 -3.02 -7.58
CA LYS A 93 -6.12 -2.89 -8.07
C LYS A 93 -6.99 -4.06 -7.61
N LEU A 94 -6.54 -5.30 -7.80
CA LEU A 94 -7.27 -6.48 -7.39
C LEU A 94 -7.50 -6.51 -5.87
N ALA A 95 -6.48 -6.15 -5.11
CA ALA A 95 -6.59 -6.13 -3.64
C ALA A 95 -7.54 -5.04 -3.14
N ILE A 96 -7.43 -3.83 -3.66
CA ILE A 96 -8.25 -2.68 -3.26
C ILE A 96 -9.72 -2.89 -3.67
N ALA A 97 -9.95 -3.44 -4.87
CA ALA A 97 -11.29 -3.76 -5.35
C ALA A 97 -11.93 -4.99 -4.70
N ARG A 98 -11.21 -5.71 -3.84
CA ARG A 98 -11.68 -6.97 -3.25
C ARG A 98 -12.06 -8.00 -4.32
N ASP A 99 -11.24 -8.11 -5.35
CA ASP A 99 -11.44 -9.10 -6.41
C ASP A 99 -11.53 -10.53 -5.82
N PRO A 100 -12.42 -11.40 -6.32
CA PRO A 100 -12.56 -12.76 -5.82
C PRO A 100 -11.25 -13.54 -5.75
N LEU A 101 -10.36 -13.36 -6.73
CA LEU A 101 -9.04 -13.99 -6.73
C LEU A 101 -8.18 -13.51 -5.55
N PHE A 102 -8.22 -12.22 -5.24
CA PHE A 102 -7.51 -11.70 -4.08
C PHE A 102 -8.10 -12.21 -2.77
N LEU A 103 -9.43 -12.27 -2.65
CA LEU A 103 -10.09 -12.76 -1.44
C LEU A 103 -9.78 -14.24 -1.17
N GLU A 104 -9.74 -15.08 -2.21
CA GLU A 104 -9.29 -16.47 -2.10
C GLU A 104 -7.89 -16.55 -1.50
N VAL A 105 -6.94 -15.81 -2.08
CA VAL A 105 -5.55 -15.77 -1.62
C VAL A 105 -5.42 -15.20 -0.19
N ALA A 106 -6.15 -14.14 0.13
CA ALA A 106 -6.12 -13.53 1.46
C ALA A 106 -6.67 -14.49 2.54
N GLN A 107 -7.68 -15.26 2.22
CA GLN A 107 -8.19 -16.29 3.12
C GLN A 107 -7.16 -17.40 3.38
N GLU A 108 -6.47 -17.86 2.35
CA GLU A 108 -5.37 -18.83 2.50
C GLU A 108 -4.26 -18.29 3.39
N VAL A 109 -3.80 -17.06 3.11
CA VAL A 109 -2.76 -16.39 3.89
C VAL A 109 -3.18 -16.21 5.35
N SER A 110 -4.43 -15.84 5.61
CA SER A 110 -4.92 -15.69 6.99
C SER A 110 -4.85 -16.99 7.79
N LYS A 111 -5.17 -18.13 7.14
CA LYS A 111 -5.05 -19.46 7.77
C LYS A 111 -3.59 -19.83 8.06
N GLU A 112 -2.69 -19.54 7.12
CA GLU A 112 -1.26 -19.79 7.32
C GLU A 112 -0.68 -18.94 8.46
N MET A 113 -1.05 -17.66 8.50
CA MET A 113 -0.59 -16.76 9.58
C MET A 113 -1.12 -17.22 10.95
N ASN A 114 -2.36 -17.68 11.02
CA ASN A 114 -2.90 -18.23 12.24
C ASN A 114 -2.25 -19.57 12.64
N ALA A 115 -1.98 -20.47 11.68
CA ALA A 115 -1.26 -21.70 11.95
C ALA A 115 0.14 -21.41 12.53
N TRP A 116 0.86 -20.48 11.92
CA TRP A 116 2.14 -20.03 12.46
C TRP A 116 2.00 -19.42 13.86
N ALA A 117 0.97 -18.60 14.09
CA ALA A 117 0.74 -17.95 15.38
C ALA A 117 0.36 -18.95 16.48
N GLN A 118 -0.35 -20.02 16.14
CA GLN A 118 -0.62 -21.11 17.08
C GLN A 118 0.68 -21.78 17.57
N ASP A 119 1.64 -22.00 16.68
CA ASP A 119 2.93 -22.59 17.04
C ASP A 119 3.75 -21.66 17.96
N PHE A 120 3.69 -20.36 17.76
CA PHE A 120 4.49 -19.38 18.51
C PHE A 120 3.80 -18.81 19.75
N PHE A 121 2.51 -18.54 19.66
CA PHE A 121 1.76 -17.82 20.69
C PHE A 121 0.64 -18.64 21.32
N GLY A 122 0.38 -19.85 20.81
CA GLY A 122 -0.73 -20.71 21.26
C GLY A 122 -2.11 -20.13 20.98
N ARG A 123 -2.24 -19.18 20.07
CA ARG A 123 -3.50 -18.53 19.71
C ARG A 123 -3.52 -18.00 18.29
N ASP A 124 -4.70 -17.84 17.75
CA ASP A 124 -4.90 -17.10 16.50
C ASP A 124 -4.63 -15.60 16.69
N ILE A 125 -4.03 -14.96 15.68
CA ILE A 125 -3.79 -13.51 15.64
C ILE A 125 -4.75 -12.78 14.72
N ILE A 126 -5.41 -13.50 13.82
CA ILE A 126 -6.39 -12.94 12.88
C ILE A 126 -7.74 -13.59 13.13
N SER A 127 -8.63 -12.88 13.79
CA SER A 127 -10.00 -13.36 14.09
C SER A 127 -10.99 -13.03 12.98
N ALA A 128 -10.82 -11.89 12.32
CA ALA A 128 -11.72 -11.37 11.28
C ALA A 128 -10.91 -10.89 10.08
N TRP A 129 -10.32 -11.82 9.34
CA TRP A 129 -9.41 -11.51 8.24
C TRP A 129 -10.00 -10.56 7.20
N HIS A 130 -11.29 -10.67 6.93
CA HIS A 130 -11.96 -9.83 5.94
C HIS A 130 -12.00 -8.35 6.38
N ALA A 131 -12.31 -8.11 7.66
CA ALA A 131 -12.29 -6.77 8.22
C ALA A 131 -10.86 -6.24 8.36
N GLN A 132 -9.90 -7.12 8.66
CA GLN A 132 -8.48 -6.77 8.79
C GLN A 132 -7.91 -6.17 7.50
N LEU A 133 -8.38 -6.60 6.33
CA LEU A 133 -7.92 -6.06 5.05
C LEU A 133 -8.20 -4.54 4.89
N ASP A 134 -9.22 -4.01 5.58
CA ASP A 134 -9.56 -2.58 5.51
C ASP A 134 -8.83 -1.73 6.54
N PHE A 135 -8.29 -2.38 7.54
CA PHE A 135 -7.65 -1.74 8.67
C PHE A 135 -6.38 -0.96 8.30
N THR A 136 -5.48 -1.57 7.55
CA THR A 136 -4.20 -0.97 7.20
C THR A 136 -4.37 0.17 6.20
N THR A 137 -3.87 1.37 6.54
CA THR A 137 -3.82 2.50 5.59
C THR A 137 -2.87 2.16 4.45
N LYS A 138 -3.38 2.27 3.24
CA LYS A 138 -2.63 1.99 2.01
C LYS A 138 -2.01 3.28 1.52
N ILE A 139 -0.69 3.36 1.50
CA ILE A 139 0.08 4.52 1.07
C ILE A 139 0.81 4.13 -0.22
N PHE A 140 0.64 4.91 -1.27
CA PHE A 140 1.31 4.67 -2.54
C PHE A 140 2.46 5.66 -2.74
N ARG A 141 3.68 5.14 -2.90
CA ARG A 141 4.86 5.91 -3.26
C ARG A 141 5.18 5.68 -4.72
N ALA A 142 4.92 6.68 -5.55
CA ALA A 142 5.28 6.67 -6.95
C ALA A 142 6.81 6.75 -7.15
N ARG A 143 7.30 6.40 -8.33
CA ARG A 143 8.68 6.70 -8.72
C ARG A 143 8.94 8.21 -8.67
N GLY A 144 10.18 8.63 -8.47
CA GLY A 144 10.55 10.04 -8.32
C GLY A 144 10.40 10.84 -9.62
N LEU A 145 10.20 12.16 -9.50
CA LEU A 145 10.07 13.08 -10.62
C LEU A 145 11.31 13.09 -11.55
N HIS A 146 12.47 12.72 -11.01
CA HIS A 146 13.74 12.64 -11.76
C HIS A 146 13.85 11.40 -12.66
N LEU A 147 12.82 10.55 -12.69
CA LEU A 147 12.83 9.29 -13.42
C LEU A 147 11.86 9.35 -14.61
N ASP A 148 12.32 8.91 -15.76
CA ASP A 148 11.50 8.75 -16.95
C ASP A 148 11.19 7.28 -17.21
N ASP A 149 9.95 7.00 -17.57
CA ASP A 149 9.60 5.70 -18.10
C ASP A 149 9.87 5.64 -19.59
N ARG A 150 10.91 4.90 -19.98
CA ARG A 150 11.34 4.81 -21.39
C ARG A 150 10.46 3.91 -22.24
N HIS A 151 9.59 3.11 -21.64
CA HIS A 151 8.73 2.14 -22.31
C HIS A 151 7.34 2.73 -22.60
N ILE A 152 6.87 3.64 -21.74
CA ILE A 152 5.59 4.30 -21.92
C ILE A 152 5.86 5.68 -22.56
N ARG A 153 5.32 5.87 -23.75
CA ARG A 153 5.62 7.05 -24.58
C ARG A 153 4.34 7.70 -25.10
N ILE A 154 4.35 9.01 -25.21
CA ILE A 154 3.34 9.80 -25.93
C ILE A 154 4.07 10.56 -27.05
N ASN A 155 3.59 10.42 -28.28
CA ASN A 155 4.20 11.05 -29.47
C ASN A 155 5.70 10.77 -29.63
N GLY A 156 6.17 9.61 -29.17
CA GLY A 156 7.57 9.22 -29.24
C GLY A 156 8.43 9.69 -28.07
N GLU A 157 7.92 10.53 -27.21
CA GLU A 157 8.63 11.02 -26.01
C GLU A 157 8.33 10.18 -24.78
N SER A 158 9.34 9.98 -23.93
CA SER A 158 9.22 9.28 -22.65
C SER A 158 8.33 10.09 -21.70
N LEU A 159 7.55 9.40 -20.88
CA LEU A 159 6.77 10.04 -19.83
C LEU A 159 7.51 10.00 -18.49
N SER A 160 7.27 11.00 -17.66
CA SER A 160 7.67 10.94 -16.27
C SER A 160 7.11 9.67 -15.60
N ALA A 161 7.99 8.84 -15.06
CA ALA A 161 7.61 7.62 -14.38
C ALA A 161 6.68 7.90 -13.19
N SER A 162 6.89 9.02 -12.52
CA SER A 162 6.08 9.52 -11.42
C SER A 162 4.63 9.73 -11.83
N ILE A 163 4.43 10.45 -12.94
CA ILE A 163 3.08 10.75 -13.46
C ILE A 163 2.38 9.48 -13.94
N VAL A 164 3.12 8.60 -14.60
CA VAL A 164 2.57 7.28 -15.02
C VAL A 164 2.07 6.50 -13.82
N ASP A 165 2.90 6.33 -12.80
CA ASP A 165 2.57 5.55 -11.60
C ASP A 165 1.38 6.14 -10.86
N MET A 166 1.39 7.45 -10.62
CA MET A 166 0.32 8.13 -9.91
C MET A 166 -1.00 8.06 -10.68
N THR A 167 -0.97 8.34 -11.99
CA THR A 167 -2.16 8.30 -12.83
C THR A 167 -2.78 6.91 -12.83
N LEU A 168 -1.98 5.87 -13.03
CA LEU A 168 -2.47 4.49 -13.03
C LEU A 168 -3.06 4.12 -11.67
N TYR A 169 -2.39 4.48 -10.59
CA TYR A 169 -2.88 4.18 -9.25
C TYR A 169 -4.22 4.89 -8.95
N VAL A 170 -4.29 6.18 -9.19
CA VAL A 170 -5.50 6.99 -8.92
C VAL A 170 -6.68 6.53 -9.78
N VAL A 171 -6.48 6.43 -11.10
CA VAL A 171 -7.57 6.05 -12.03
C VAL A 171 -8.14 4.67 -11.70
N ASN A 172 -7.28 3.73 -11.34
CA ASN A 172 -7.73 2.36 -11.06
C ASN A 172 -8.36 2.19 -9.67
N ASN A 173 -8.00 3.00 -8.68
CA ASN A 173 -8.30 2.69 -7.28
C ASN A 173 -9.20 3.70 -6.57
N HIS A 174 -9.32 4.95 -7.05
CA HIS A 174 -10.01 6.00 -6.30
C HIS A 174 -11.46 5.65 -5.93
N LYS A 175 -12.23 5.07 -6.86
CA LYS A 175 -13.63 4.71 -6.58
C LYS A 175 -13.75 3.62 -5.53
N ALA A 176 -12.92 2.58 -5.63
CA ALA A 176 -12.94 1.47 -4.68
C ALA A 176 -12.51 1.92 -3.28
N LEU A 177 -11.49 2.77 -3.18
CA LEU A 177 -11.04 3.34 -1.92
C LEU A 177 -12.12 4.23 -1.28
N LEU A 178 -12.75 5.12 -2.04
CA LEU A 178 -13.83 5.96 -1.53
C LEU A 178 -15.04 5.14 -1.07
N ASN A 179 -15.43 4.12 -1.82
CA ASN A 179 -16.53 3.22 -1.45
C ASN A 179 -16.23 2.44 -0.17
N ALA A 180 -14.96 2.15 0.11
CA ALA A 180 -14.51 1.52 1.35
C ALA A 180 -14.32 2.52 2.51
N GLY A 181 -14.73 3.77 2.35
CA GLY A 181 -14.56 4.81 3.37
C GLY A 181 -13.09 5.23 3.58
N SER A 182 -12.24 4.95 2.61
CA SER A 182 -10.83 5.30 2.59
C SER A 182 -10.56 6.45 1.62
N SER A 183 -9.30 6.77 1.37
CA SER A 183 -8.88 7.83 0.45
C SER A 183 -7.61 7.43 -0.30
N ILE A 184 -7.32 8.18 -1.36
CA ILE A 184 -6.00 8.12 -1.98
C ILE A 184 -5.00 8.75 -1.00
N VAL A 185 -4.00 7.98 -0.59
CA VAL A 185 -2.88 8.47 0.23
C VAL A 185 -1.60 8.25 -0.56
N LEU A 186 -0.92 9.34 -0.85
CA LEU A 186 0.31 9.35 -1.63
C LEU A 186 1.50 9.70 -0.73
N TYR A 187 2.62 9.07 -0.97
CA TYR A 187 3.91 9.50 -0.48
C TYR A 187 4.69 10.09 -1.66
N LEU A 188 4.99 11.37 -1.58
CA LEU A 188 5.72 12.08 -2.63
C LEU A 188 7.22 11.96 -2.37
N PRO A 189 7.97 11.21 -3.21
CA PRO A 189 9.36 10.92 -2.93
C PRO A 189 10.26 12.12 -3.24
N LYS A 190 11.31 12.29 -2.42
CA LYS A 190 12.45 13.17 -2.68
C LYS A 190 12.10 14.62 -3.03
N ILE A 191 11.06 15.16 -2.41
CA ILE A 191 10.73 16.58 -2.52
C ILE A 191 11.79 17.40 -1.77
N GLN A 192 12.44 18.30 -2.47
CA GLN A 192 13.53 19.12 -1.94
C GLN A 192 13.21 20.62 -1.94
N THR A 193 12.28 21.05 -2.79
CA THR A 193 11.95 22.47 -2.98
C THR A 193 10.44 22.71 -2.88
N ALA A 194 10.07 23.96 -2.62
CA ALA A 194 8.67 24.39 -2.59
C ALA A 194 8.02 24.28 -3.99
N GLU A 195 8.80 24.49 -5.04
CA GLU A 195 8.36 24.38 -6.43
C GLU A 195 7.98 22.93 -6.77
N GLU A 196 8.79 21.97 -6.35
CA GLU A 196 8.46 20.53 -6.52
C GLU A 196 7.18 20.16 -5.78
N ALA A 197 7.02 20.64 -4.55
CA ALA A 197 5.78 20.44 -3.81
C ALA A 197 4.59 21.11 -4.50
N GLY A 198 4.78 22.32 -5.03
CA GLY A 198 3.79 23.06 -5.81
C GLY A 198 3.36 22.32 -7.08
N PHE A 199 4.30 21.70 -7.76
CA PHE A 199 4.03 20.88 -8.96
C PHE A 199 3.06 19.72 -8.65
N TRP A 200 3.25 19.05 -7.52
CA TRP A 200 2.36 17.96 -7.11
C TRP A 200 0.95 18.44 -6.70
N ASN A 201 0.80 19.71 -6.39
CA ASN A 201 -0.48 20.30 -6.00
C ASN A 201 -1.26 20.88 -7.19
N SER A 202 -0.65 21.03 -8.34
CA SER A 202 -1.27 21.60 -9.56
C SER A 202 -1.95 20.54 -10.42
#